data_5fc484f1d178b6d1fd45d207eb9879f0
#
_entry.id   5fc484f1d178b6d1fd45d207eb9879f0
#
_cell.length_a   1.000
_cell.length_b   1.000
_cell.length_c   1.000
_cell.angle_alpha   90.00
_cell.angle_beta   90.00
_cell.angle_gamma   90.00
#
_symmetry.space_group_name_H-M   'P 1'
#
loop_
_entity.id
_entity.type
_entity.pdbx_description
1 polymer ?
#
loop_
_entity_poly.entity_id
_entity_poly.type
_entity_poly.pdbx_seq_one_letter_code
_entity_poly.pdbx_strand_id
1 'polypeptide(L)'
;MNAKEVTQLARDIRIQTLKSLTHLGFGHYGGSMSVVETLAVLYGAVMKIDPADPDWPDRDYFVLSKGHAGPALYSTLALKGYFPLEELSTLNQNGTRLPSHPDRLKTRGVDATTGSLGQGISIAGGMALSHKLAGRKNRVFCIVGDGELNEGQCWEAFQFIAHHRLNNLTVFVDWNKQQLDGELDEIINPFDLEGKFRAFGFDVVTVKGDDIEGLLNVVKPVLPAEARPRVVILDSIKGQGVACLEQLSNSHHLRLTEEMKETLNETIRQLEAMHD
;
A
#
# COMPACT_ATOMS: atom_id res chain seq x y z
N MET A 1 17.60 -1.61 -6.07
CA MET A 1 17.87 -0.21 -5.70
C MET A 1 18.46 -0.17 -4.29
N ASN A 2 19.33 0.80 -4.00
CA ASN A 2 19.79 1.11 -2.64
C ASN A 2 18.80 2.05 -1.92
N ALA A 3 19.04 2.35 -0.63
CA ALA A 3 18.10 3.18 0.14
C ALA A 3 17.87 4.58 -0.46
N LYS A 4 18.93 5.24 -0.96
CA LYS A 4 18.81 6.56 -1.60
C LYS A 4 17.95 6.51 -2.86
N GLU A 5 18.12 5.50 -3.70
CA GLU A 5 17.29 5.30 -4.91
C GLU A 5 15.84 4.99 -4.56
N VAL A 6 15.60 4.24 -3.48
CA VAL A 6 14.23 3.97 -2.98
C VAL A 6 13.59 5.23 -2.43
N THR A 7 14.34 6.08 -1.72
CA THR A 7 13.85 7.39 -1.24
C THR A 7 13.46 8.28 -2.42
N GLN A 8 14.26 8.28 -3.48
CA GLN A 8 13.91 9.01 -4.70
C GLN A 8 12.62 8.45 -5.33
N LEU A 9 12.51 7.13 -5.44
CA LEU A 9 11.28 6.50 -5.97
C LEU A 9 10.06 6.83 -5.12
N ALA A 10 10.19 6.85 -3.78
CA ALA A 10 9.10 7.27 -2.89
C ALA A 10 8.64 8.70 -3.17
N ARG A 11 9.59 9.62 -3.36
CA ARG A 11 9.29 11.01 -3.75
C ARG A 11 8.56 11.07 -5.10
N ASP A 12 9.03 10.35 -6.10
CA ASP A 12 8.42 10.32 -7.42
C ASP A 12 6.99 9.74 -7.37
N ILE A 13 6.76 8.67 -6.60
CA ILE A 13 5.42 8.11 -6.38
C ILE A 13 4.51 9.17 -5.74
N ARG A 14 4.99 9.88 -4.70
CA ARG A 14 4.24 10.95 -4.04
C ARG A 14 3.86 12.05 -5.02
N ILE A 15 4.82 12.55 -5.81
CA ILE A 15 4.59 13.59 -6.82
C ILE A 15 3.53 13.13 -7.83
N GLN A 16 3.67 11.95 -8.42
CA GLN A 16 2.74 11.48 -9.44
C GLN A 16 1.34 11.22 -8.87
N THR A 17 1.26 10.72 -7.63
CA THR A 17 -0.02 10.53 -6.94
C THR A 17 -0.72 11.85 -6.66
N LEU A 18 0.01 12.86 -6.17
CA LEU A 18 -0.54 14.19 -5.95
C LEU A 18 -0.99 14.83 -7.26
N LYS A 19 -0.18 14.76 -8.34
CA LYS A 19 -0.54 15.29 -9.67
C LYS A 19 -1.84 14.66 -10.18
N SER A 20 -1.94 13.34 -10.13
CA SER A 20 -3.10 12.59 -10.60
C SER A 20 -4.37 12.95 -9.83
N LEU A 21 -4.30 12.99 -8.50
CA LEU A 21 -5.44 13.34 -7.64
C LEU A 21 -5.81 14.83 -7.74
N THR A 22 -4.83 15.73 -7.85
CA THR A 22 -5.08 17.17 -8.00
C THR A 22 -5.69 17.48 -9.37
N HIS A 23 -5.27 16.77 -10.42
CA HIS A 23 -5.88 16.86 -11.76
C HIS A 23 -7.35 16.41 -11.71
N LEU A 24 -7.64 15.31 -11.04
CA LEU A 24 -9.02 14.81 -10.85
C LEU A 24 -9.87 15.76 -9.99
N GLY A 25 -9.26 16.42 -9.00
CA GLY A 25 -9.91 17.38 -8.10
C GLY A 25 -10.62 16.75 -6.90
N PHE A 26 -10.63 15.44 -6.77
CA PHE A 26 -11.17 14.71 -5.60
C PHE A 26 -10.50 13.34 -5.47
N GLY A 27 -10.67 12.66 -4.32
CA GLY A 27 -10.20 11.29 -4.13
C GLY A 27 -9.57 11.03 -2.78
N HIS A 28 -8.95 9.85 -2.65
CA HIS A 28 -8.39 9.35 -1.40
C HIS A 28 -6.92 9.78 -1.24
N TYR A 29 -6.71 10.96 -0.68
CA TYR A 29 -5.37 11.55 -0.52
C TYR A 29 -4.61 10.91 0.64
N GLY A 30 -5.17 11.00 1.85
CA GLY A 30 -4.45 10.60 3.06
C GLY A 30 -3.98 9.15 3.05
N GLY A 31 -4.88 8.22 2.72
CA GLY A 31 -4.55 6.80 2.66
C GLY A 31 -3.65 6.39 1.49
N SER A 32 -3.53 7.23 0.44
CA SER A 32 -2.56 7.03 -0.64
C SER A 32 -1.16 7.46 -0.21
N MET A 33 -1.05 8.58 0.53
CA MET A 33 0.24 9.10 0.97
C MET A 33 0.91 8.23 2.03
N SER A 34 0.15 7.63 2.95
CA SER A 34 0.69 6.84 4.07
C SER A 34 1.37 5.53 3.67
N VAL A 35 1.26 5.09 2.41
CA VAL A 35 1.83 3.83 1.92
C VAL A 35 2.92 4.00 0.86
N VAL A 36 3.29 5.22 0.54
CA VAL A 36 4.23 5.55 -0.54
C VAL A 36 5.60 4.91 -0.31
N GLU A 37 6.17 5.04 0.89
CA GLU A 37 7.47 4.46 1.23
C GLU A 37 7.45 2.93 1.15
N THR A 38 6.38 2.31 1.64
CA THR A 38 6.22 0.85 1.56
C THR A 38 6.14 0.39 0.10
N LEU A 39 5.39 1.09 -0.76
CA LEU A 39 5.33 0.79 -2.20
C LEU A 39 6.70 0.98 -2.87
N ALA A 40 7.41 2.05 -2.54
CA ALA A 40 8.76 2.28 -3.06
C ALA A 40 9.76 1.19 -2.66
N VAL A 41 9.70 0.75 -1.39
CA VAL A 41 10.54 -0.36 -0.89
C VAL A 41 10.22 -1.65 -1.62
N LEU A 42 8.95 -2.01 -1.73
CA LEU A 42 8.49 -3.24 -2.37
C LEU A 42 8.87 -3.28 -3.84
N TYR A 43 8.45 -2.30 -4.62
CA TYR A 43 8.66 -2.26 -6.07
C TYR A 43 10.07 -1.81 -6.47
N GLY A 44 10.77 -1.09 -5.60
CA GLY A 44 12.12 -0.60 -5.86
C GLY A 44 13.23 -1.61 -5.52
N ALA A 45 13.07 -2.39 -4.44
CA ALA A 45 14.20 -3.15 -3.90
C ALA A 45 13.90 -4.57 -3.44
N VAL A 46 12.63 -4.97 -3.30
CA VAL A 46 12.25 -6.22 -2.62
C VAL A 46 11.60 -7.23 -3.55
N MET A 47 10.59 -6.81 -4.31
CA MET A 47 9.80 -7.70 -5.16
C MET A 47 10.55 -8.09 -6.43
N LYS A 48 10.43 -9.35 -6.81
CA LYS A 48 10.76 -9.81 -8.16
C LYS A 48 9.61 -9.46 -9.08
N ILE A 49 9.82 -8.53 -9.96
CA ILE A 49 8.85 -8.06 -10.95
C ILE A 49 9.50 -7.89 -12.31
N ASP A 50 8.71 -8.09 -13.36
CA ASP A 50 9.07 -7.72 -14.72
C ASP A 50 7.91 -6.93 -15.35
N PRO A 51 8.01 -5.60 -15.49
CA PRO A 51 6.97 -4.80 -16.12
C PRO A 51 6.72 -5.14 -17.60
N ALA A 52 7.73 -5.72 -18.30
CA ALA A 52 7.58 -6.17 -19.68
C ALA A 52 6.75 -7.46 -19.76
N ASP A 53 6.89 -8.35 -18.76
CA ASP A 53 6.11 -9.59 -18.62
C ASP A 53 5.39 -9.62 -17.25
N PRO A 54 4.26 -8.90 -17.10
CA PRO A 54 3.53 -8.81 -15.83
C PRO A 54 2.89 -10.13 -15.42
N ASP A 55 2.79 -11.10 -16.30
CA ASP A 55 2.25 -12.44 -16.04
C ASP A 55 3.33 -13.49 -15.78
N TRP A 56 4.62 -13.08 -15.73
CA TRP A 56 5.73 -13.97 -15.41
C TRP A 56 5.44 -14.83 -14.17
N PRO A 57 5.43 -16.17 -14.29
CA PRO A 57 4.93 -17.04 -13.22
C PRO A 57 5.80 -17.08 -11.96
N ASP A 58 7.10 -16.72 -12.06
CA ASP A 58 8.03 -16.72 -10.92
C ASP A 58 8.18 -15.35 -10.25
N ARG A 59 7.35 -14.38 -10.62
CA ARG A 59 7.31 -13.05 -9.98
C ARG A 59 6.70 -13.09 -8.58
N ASP A 60 6.97 -12.06 -7.80
CA ASP A 60 6.25 -11.82 -6.54
C ASP A 60 4.90 -11.13 -6.82
N TYR A 61 3.97 -11.19 -5.87
CA TYR A 61 2.61 -10.67 -5.98
C TYR A 61 2.34 -9.60 -4.92
N PHE A 62 1.52 -8.63 -5.29
CA PHE A 62 1.13 -7.56 -4.39
C PHE A 62 -0.38 -7.35 -4.37
N VAL A 63 -0.97 -7.29 -3.17
CA VAL A 63 -2.39 -7.02 -2.94
C VAL A 63 -2.54 -5.75 -2.10
N LEU A 64 -3.14 -4.72 -2.68
CA LEU A 64 -3.53 -3.52 -1.95
C LEU A 64 -4.94 -3.74 -1.38
N SER A 65 -5.06 -4.32 -0.18
CA SER A 65 -6.36 -4.63 0.44
C SER A 65 -7.17 -3.37 0.72
N LYS A 66 -6.54 -2.30 1.26
CA LYS A 66 -7.11 -0.95 1.32
C LYS A 66 -7.16 -0.30 -0.07
N GLY A 67 -8.05 -0.80 -0.92
CA GLY A 67 -8.09 -0.44 -2.34
C GLY A 67 -8.24 1.04 -2.65
N HIS A 68 -8.70 1.85 -1.69
CA HIS A 68 -8.79 3.30 -1.83
C HIS A 68 -7.41 4.00 -1.97
N ALA A 69 -6.29 3.35 -1.60
CA ALA A 69 -4.95 3.83 -1.90
C ALA A 69 -4.49 3.50 -3.35
N GLY A 70 -5.40 3.09 -4.22
CA GLY A 70 -5.17 2.81 -5.64
C GLY A 70 -4.34 3.86 -6.38
N PRO A 71 -4.56 5.18 -6.19
CA PRO A 71 -3.75 6.20 -6.84
C PRO A 71 -2.25 6.08 -6.61
N ALA A 72 -1.81 5.72 -5.38
CA ALA A 72 -0.40 5.49 -5.09
C ALA A 72 0.13 4.22 -5.79
N LEU A 73 -0.66 3.15 -5.84
CA LEU A 73 -0.29 1.94 -6.58
C LEU A 73 -0.16 2.22 -8.08
N TYR A 74 -1.09 2.96 -8.69
CA TYR A 74 -1.03 3.30 -10.11
C TYR A 74 0.20 4.14 -10.44
N SER A 75 0.52 5.13 -9.61
CA SER A 75 1.74 5.94 -9.74
C SER A 75 2.99 5.07 -9.67
N THR A 76 3.01 4.11 -8.74
CA THR A 76 4.10 3.14 -8.60
C THR A 76 4.25 2.28 -9.86
N LEU A 77 3.14 1.71 -10.35
CA LEU A 77 3.14 0.85 -11.54
C LEU A 77 3.58 1.61 -12.80
N ALA A 78 3.09 2.85 -12.99
CA ALA A 78 3.50 3.70 -14.11
C ALA A 78 5.00 4.02 -14.06
N LEU A 79 5.53 4.44 -12.89
CA LEU A 79 6.96 4.70 -12.69
C LEU A 79 7.84 3.45 -12.89
N LYS A 80 7.29 2.26 -12.65
CA LYS A 80 7.97 0.99 -12.92
C LYS A 80 7.84 0.53 -14.37
N GLY A 81 7.07 1.24 -15.22
CA GLY A 81 6.95 0.96 -16.65
C GLY A 81 5.88 -0.08 -17.02
N TYR A 82 4.91 -0.36 -16.15
CA TYR A 82 3.78 -1.23 -16.51
C TYR A 82 2.85 -0.59 -17.55
N PHE A 83 2.75 0.74 -17.54
CA PHE A 83 2.00 1.54 -18.51
C PHE A 83 2.56 2.98 -18.53
N PRO A 84 2.25 3.79 -19.56
CA PRO A 84 2.74 5.16 -19.69
C PRO A 84 2.29 6.08 -18.55
N LEU A 85 3.16 6.99 -18.10
CA LEU A 85 2.87 7.96 -17.04
C LEU A 85 1.69 8.88 -17.38
N GLU A 86 1.48 9.19 -18.63
CA GLU A 86 0.41 10.05 -19.14
C GLU A 86 -0.98 9.48 -18.81
N GLU A 87 -1.10 8.16 -18.69
CA GLU A 87 -2.36 7.51 -18.33
C GLU A 87 -2.83 7.87 -16.92
N LEU A 88 -1.94 8.29 -16.02
CA LEU A 88 -2.30 8.75 -14.67
C LEU A 88 -3.30 9.92 -14.69
N SER A 89 -3.28 10.74 -15.75
CA SER A 89 -4.24 11.83 -15.93
C SER A 89 -5.68 11.36 -16.18
N THR A 90 -5.86 10.08 -16.51
CA THR A 90 -7.19 9.48 -16.76
C THR A 90 -7.82 8.84 -15.53
N LEU A 91 -7.18 8.97 -14.36
CA LEU A 91 -7.67 8.39 -13.10
C LEU A 91 -9.17 8.65 -12.92
N ASN A 92 -9.93 7.58 -12.67
CA ASN A 92 -11.37 7.62 -12.37
C ASN A 92 -12.25 8.30 -13.44
N GLN A 93 -11.78 8.39 -14.68
CA GLN A 93 -12.57 8.88 -15.82
C GLN A 93 -13.33 7.72 -16.50
N ASN A 94 -14.39 8.05 -17.23
CA ASN A 94 -15.13 7.04 -18.00
C ASN A 94 -14.23 6.38 -19.05
N GLY A 95 -14.21 5.05 -19.08
CA GLY A 95 -13.39 4.28 -20.02
C GLY A 95 -11.93 4.12 -19.63
N THR A 96 -11.48 4.71 -18.52
CA THR A 96 -10.11 4.55 -18.01
C THR A 96 -9.77 3.10 -17.66
N ARG A 97 -8.48 2.78 -17.73
CA ARG A 97 -7.92 1.56 -17.10
C ARG A 97 -7.52 1.76 -15.64
N LEU A 98 -7.68 2.97 -15.10
CA LEU A 98 -7.30 3.37 -13.74
C LEU A 98 -8.55 3.77 -12.92
N PRO A 99 -9.40 2.80 -12.51
CA PRO A 99 -10.58 3.11 -11.71
C PRO A 99 -10.19 3.57 -10.30
N SER A 100 -11.14 4.11 -9.52
CA SER A 100 -10.90 4.59 -8.14
C SER A 100 -10.23 3.54 -7.24
N HIS A 101 -10.53 2.26 -7.45
CA HIS A 101 -9.99 1.12 -6.71
C HIS A 101 -9.37 0.13 -7.69
N PRO A 102 -8.30 -0.60 -7.31
CA PRO A 102 -7.60 -1.51 -8.19
C PRO A 102 -8.50 -2.58 -8.81
N ASP A 103 -8.39 -2.73 -10.13
CA ASP A 103 -9.10 -3.76 -10.90
C ASP A 103 -8.09 -4.53 -11.76
N ARG A 104 -7.89 -5.82 -11.44
CA ARG A 104 -6.91 -6.67 -12.12
C ARG A 104 -7.22 -6.91 -13.61
N LEU A 105 -8.48 -6.76 -14.01
CA LEU A 105 -8.89 -6.95 -15.41
C LEU A 105 -8.71 -5.67 -16.26
N LYS A 106 -8.51 -4.52 -15.61
CA LYS A 106 -8.35 -3.23 -16.28
C LYS A 106 -6.93 -2.72 -16.24
N THR A 107 -6.27 -2.82 -15.07
CA THR A 107 -4.97 -2.17 -14.85
C THR A 107 -3.85 -3.20 -14.90
N ARG A 108 -2.95 -3.04 -15.86
CA ARG A 108 -1.76 -3.88 -16.00
C ARG A 108 -0.88 -3.76 -14.75
N GLY A 109 -0.45 -4.92 -14.19
CA GLY A 109 0.38 -4.98 -12.98
C GLY A 109 -0.42 -5.03 -11.68
N VAL A 110 -1.75 -4.97 -11.72
CA VAL A 110 -2.63 -5.17 -10.56
C VAL A 110 -2.94 -6.66 -10.40
N ASP A 111 -2.59 -7.25 -9.27
CA ASP A 111 -2.75 -8.70 -9.02
C ASP A 111 -4.14 -9.08 -8.51
N ALA A 112 -4.82 -8.16 -7.82
CA ALA A 112 -6.15 -8.40 -7.23
C ALA A 112 -7.06 -7.19 -7.39
N THR A 113 -8.32 -7.44 -7.72
CA THR A 113 -9.37 -6.42 -7.63
C THR A 113 -9.76 -6.24 -6.17
N THR A 114 -9.67 -5.00 -5.65
CA THR A 114 -9.93 -4.67 -4.25
C THR A 114 -10.77 -3.40 -4.15
N GLY A 115 -11.17 -3.04 -2.91
CA GLY A 115 -12.03 -1.86 -2.65
C GLY A 115 -13.09 -2.15 -1.62
N SER A 116 -13.67 -3.37 -1.61
CA SER A 116 -14.45 -3.87 -0.48
C SER A 116 -13.49 -4.30 0.62
N LEU A 117 -13.44 -3.54 1.72
CA LEU A 117 -12.49 -3.75 2.81
C LEU A 117 -12.61 -5.16 3.39
N GLY A 118 -11.49 -5.72 3.83
CA GLY A 118 -11.38 -7.08 4.36
C GLY A 118 -11.26 -8.19 3.30
N GLN A 119 -11.60 -7.93 2.01
CA GLN A 119 -11.54 -8.96 0.96
C GLN A 119 -10.11 -9.22 0.48
N GLY A 120 -9.30 -8.17 0.35
CA GLY A 120 -7.95 -8.27 -0.22
C GLY A 120 -7.02 -9.17 0.58
N ILE A 121 -7.07 -9.12 1.90
CA ILE A 121 -6.25 -9.99 2.76
C ILE A 121 -6.59 -11.46 2.59
N SER A 122 -7.87 -11.81 2.39
CA SER A 122 -8.30 -13.18 2.10
C SER A 122 -7.78 -13.66 0.75
N ILE A 123 -7.82 -12.78 -0.27
CA ILE A 123 -7.24 -13.08 -1.60
C ILE A 123 -5.73 -13.31 -1.47
N ALA A 124 -5.01 -12.45 -0.74
CA ALA A 124 -3.57 -12.61 -0.50
C ALA A 124 -3.23 -13.94 0.20
N GLY A 125 -4.02 -14.33 1.21
CA GLY A 125 -3.90 -15.62 1.88
C GLY A 125 -4.09 -16.80 0.92
N GLY A 126 -5.10 -16.72 0.04
CA GLY A 126 -5.35 -17.72 -1.00
C GLY A 126 -4.20 -17.84 -2.02
N MET A 127 -3.65 -16.70 -2.48
CA MET A 127 -2.48 -16.67 -3.37
C MET A 127 -1.25 -17.31 -2.70
N ALA A 128 -0.96 -16.93 -1.46
CA ALA A 128 0.16 -17.47 -0.71
C ALA A 128 0.05 -18.98 -0.51
N LEU A 129 -1.13 -19.48 -0.17
CA LEU A 129 -1.40 -20.91 -0.03
C LEU A 129 -1.21 -21.64 -1.36
N SER A 130 -1.73 -21.10 -2.46
CA SER A 130 -1.58 -21.68 -3.79
C SER A 130 -0.11 -21.86 -4.17
N HIS A 131 0.73 -20.83 -3.97
CA HIS A 131 2.17 -20.93 -4.23
C HIS A 131 2.86 -21.94 -3.33
N LYS A 132 2.50 -21.97 -2.04
CA LYS A 132 3.05 -22.95 -1.09
C LYS A 132 2.71 -24.39 -1.47
N LEU A 133 1.45 -24.67 -1.81
CA LEU A 133 1.01 -26.01 -2.25
C LEU A 133 1.66 -26.45 -3.55
N ALA A 134 1.92 -25.50 -4.46
CA ALA A 134 2.63 -25.77 -5.73
C ALA A 134 4.17 -25.83 -5.56
N GLY A 135 4.70 -25.71 -4.34
CA GLY A 135 6.16 -25.70 -4.08
C GLY A 135 6.91 -24.53 -4.70
N ARG A 136 6.21 -23.44 -5.03
CA ARG A 136 6.77 -22.24 -5.64
C ARG A 136 7.39 -21.31 -4.58
N LYS A 137 8.38 -20.49 -5.01
CA LYS A 137 9.10 -19.55 -4.14
C LYS A 137 8.58 -18.10 -4.23
N ASN A 138 7.44 -17.90 -4.87
CA ASN A 138 6.81 -16.59 -5.00
C ASN A 138 6.43 -16.05 -3.61
N ARG A 139 6.74 -14.79 -3.37
CA ARG A 139 6.28 -14.06 -2.18
C ARG A 139 5.01 -13.30 -2.51
N VAL A 140 4.18 -13.15 -1.52
CA VAL A 140 2.98 -12.30 -1.57
C VAL A 140 3.13 -11.20 -0.54
N PHE A 141 2.81 -9.97 -0.93
CA PHE A 141 2.80 -8.81 -0.05
C PHE A 141 1.39 -8.22 -0.06
N CYS A 142 0.89 -7.85 1.12
CA CYS A 142 -0.44 -7.29 1.25
C CYS A 142 -0.42 -6.07 2.17
N ILE A 143 -1.05 -4.96 1.76
CA ILE A 143 -1.26 -3.80 2.64
C ILE A 143 -2.74 -3.75 3.03
N VAL A 144 -3.01 -3.79 4.33
CA VAL A 144 -4.32 -3.54 4.93
C VAL A 144 -4.32 -2.19 5.65
N GLY A 145 -5.48 -1.54 5.75
CA GLY A 145 -5.64 -0.35 6.57
C GLY A 145 -5.99 -0.69 8.02
N ASP A 146 -5.68 0.22 8.94
CA ASP A 146 -6.05 0.09 10.35
C ASP A 146 -7.57 0.12 10.57
N GLY A 147 -8.29 1.01 9.90
CA GLY A 147 -9.75 1.00 9.88
C GLY A 147 -10.35 -0.24 9.21
N GLU A 148 -9.64 -0.83 8.22
CA GLU A 148 -10.03 -2.10 7.58
C GLU A 148 -10.00 -3.27 8.58
N LEU A 149 -9.16 -3.22 9.62
CA LEU A 149 -9.12 -4.23 10.67
C LEU A 149 -10.42 -4.32 11.49
N ASN A 150 -11.34 -3.38 11.34
CA ASN A 150 -12.67 -3.46 11.93
C ASN A 150 -13.60 -4.43 11.19
N GLU A 151 -13.22 -4.87 9.98
CA GLU A 151 -13.90 -5.95 9.28
C GLU A 151 -13.54 -7.31 9.91
N GLY A 152 -14.54 -8.06 10.37
CA GLY A 152 -14.34 -9.39 10.98
C GLY A 152 -13.59 -10.36 10.08
N GLN A 153 -13.81 -10.26 8.76
CA GLN A 153 -13.15 -11.07 7.75
C GLN A 153 -11.60 -10.92 7.77
N CYS A 154 -11.07 -9.76 8.16
CA CYS A 154 -9.62 -9.60 8.34
C CYS A 154 -9.08 -10.60 9.36
N TRP A 155 -9.73 -10.72 10.52
CA TRP A 155 -9.31 -11.62 11.60
C TRP A 155 -9.48 -13.09 11.24
N GLU A 156 -10.53 -13.43 10.51
CA GLU A 156 -10.71 -14.78 9.93
C GLU A 156 -9.57 -15.11 8.97
N ALA A 157 -9.19 -14.18 8.09
CA ALA A 157 -8.06 -14.34 7.18
C ALA A 157 -6.73 -14.48 7.93
N PHE A 158 -6.47 -13.68 8.96
CA PHE A 158 -5.26 -13.80 9.79
C PHE A 158 -5.19 -15.15 10.49
N GLN A 159 -6.29 -15.66 11.04
CA GLN A 159 -6.31 -16.99 11.64
C GLN A 159 -5.98 -18.08 10.61
N PHE A 160 -6.52 -17.99 9.41
CA PHE A 160 -6.23 -18.89 8.29
C PHE A 160 -4.74 -18.83 7.88
N ILE A 161 -4.20 -17.62 7.70
CA ILE A 161 -2.79 -17.40 7.32
C ILE A 161 -1.84 -18.00 8.35
N ALA A 162 -2.11 -17.77 9.64
CA ALA A 162 -1.31 -18.31 10.74
C ALA A 162 -1.40 -19.84 10.84
N HIS A 163 -2.62 -20.41 10.72
CA HIS A 163 -2.84 -21.86 10.76
C HIS A 163 -2.05 -22.57 9.67
N HIS A 164 -2.11 -22.05 8.44
CA HIS A 164 -1.39 -22.61 7.30
C HIS A 164 0.09 -22.24 7.25
N ARG A 165 0.59 -21.46 8.23
CA ARG A 165 1.98 -20.99 8.32
C ARG A 165 2.46 -20.40 6.99
N LEU A 166 1.71 -19.44 6.45
CA LEU A 166 2.00 -18.82 5.16
C LEU A 166 3.14 -17.80 5.30
N ASN A 167 4.35 -18.29 5.57
CA ASN A 167 5.56 -17.46 5.74
C ASN A 167 6.05 -16.83 4.43
N ASN A 168 5.47 -17.19 3.30
CA ASN A 168 5.63 -16.53 2.01
C ASN A 168 4.70 -15.32 1.82
N LEU A 169 3.86 -14.98 2.83
CA LEU A 169 3.04 -13.80 2.87
C LEU A 169 3.55 -12.84 3.97
N THR A 170 3.85 -11.59 3.58
CA THR A 170 4.08 -10.48 4.51
C THR A 170 2.92 -9.52 4.43
N VAL A 171 2.30 -9.23 5.57
CA VAL A 171 1.19 -8.28 5.67
C VAL A 171 1.71 -6.98 6.31
N PHE A 172 1.40 -5.86 5.69
CA PHE A 172 1.60 -4.53 6.26
C PHE A 172 0.28 -3.99 6.76
N VAL A 173 0.28 -3.46 7.96
CA VAL A 173 -0.85 -2.71 8.53
C VAL A 173 -0.50 -1.23 8.47
N ASP A 174 -1.15 -0.48 7.59
CA ASP A 174 -1.02 0.98 7.56
C ASP A 174 -1.74 1.55 8.77
N TRP A 175 -1.00 1.67 9.88
CA TRP A 175 -1.51 2.20 11.14
C TRP A 175 -1.34 3.72 11.18
N ASN A 176 -2.21 4.40 10.44
CA ASN A 176 -2.24 5.86 10.35
C ASN A 176 -3.19 6.52 11.39
N LYS A 177 -3.83 5.74 12.25
CA LYS A 177 -4.69 6.10 13.39
C LYS A 177 -6.03 6.74 13.01
N GLN A 178 -6.36 6.81 11.72
CA GLN A 178 -7.59 7.43 11.25
C GLN A 178 -8.34 6.53 10.26
N GLN A 179 -9.63 6.46 10.40
CA GLN A 179 -10.52 5.89 9.39
C GLN A 179 -11.39 6.97 8.72
N LEU A 180 -12.44 6.56 7.98
CA LEU A 180 -13.32 7.48 7.25
C LEU A 180 -13.97 8.52 8.17
N ASP A 181 -14.45 8.10 9.33
CA ASP A 181 -15.34 8.88 10.21
C ASP A 181 -14.59 9.61 11.34
N GLY A 182 -13.29 9.42 11.49
CA GLY A 182 -12.48 10.06 12.54
C GLY A 182 -11.29 9.23 13.02
N GLU A 183 -10.80 9.58 14.21
CA GLU A 183 -9.70 8.87 14.87
C GLU A 183 -10.15 7.46 15.31
N LEU A 184 -9.25 6.49 15.19
CA LEU A 184 -9.58 5.09 15.49
C LEU A 184 -9.99 4.86 16.95
N ASP A 185 -9.37 5.56 17.88
CA ASP A 185 -9.67 5.41 19.31
C ASP A 185 -11.04 6.01 19.70
N GLU A 186 -11.56 6.94 18.91
CA GLU A 186 -12.91 7.51 19.07
C GLU A 186 -13.98 6.65 18.40
N ILE A 187 -13.67 5.99 17.28
CA ILE A 187 -14.65 5.21 16.50
C ILE A 187 -14.69 3.76 16.97
N ILE A 188 -13.60 3.01 16.80
CA ILE A 188 -13.39 1.65 17.33
C ILE A 188 -11.90 1.49 17.62
N ASN A 189 -11.55 1.56 18.90
CA ASN A 189 -10.17 1.45 19.34
C ASN A 189 -9.59 0.08 18.99
N PRO A 190 -8.48 -0.01 18.26
CA PRO A 190 -7.83 -1.27 17.94
C PRO A 190 -7.07 -1.89 19.13
N PHE A 191 -6.90 -1.16 20.24
CA PHE A 191 -6.10 -1.55 21.42
C PHE A 191 -4.67 -1.98 21.01
N ASP A 192 -4.11 -2.99 21.73
CA ASP A 192 -2.77 -3.52 21.45
C ASP A 192 -2.77 -4.38 20.17
N LEU A 193 -2.47 -3.76 19.03
CA LEU A 193 -2.36 -4.45 17.74
C LEU A 193 -1.23 -5.48 17.72
N GLU A 194 -0.07 -5.17 18.33
CA GLU A 194 1.05 -6.11 18.36
C GLU A 194 0.67 -7.37 19.14
N GLY A 195 0.07 -7.19 20.32
CA GLY A 195 -0.40 -8.30 21.17
C GLY A 195 -1.43 -9.16 20.43
N LYS A 196 -2.39 -8.55 19.74
CA LYS A 196 -3.39 -9.27 18.93
C LYS A 196 -2.73 -10.13 17.86
N PHE A 197 -1.85 -9.58 17.02
CA PHE A 197 -1.20 -10.35 15.97
C PHE A 197 -0.27 -11.44 16.52
N ARG A 198 0.45 -11.17 17.62
CA ARG A 198 1.23 -12.20 18.30
C ARG A 198 0.37 -13.35 18.83
N ALA A 199 -0.82 -13.04 19.39
CA ALA A 199 -1.79 -14.04 19.84
C ALA A 199 -2.34 -14.88 18.68
N PHE A 200 -2.48 -14.31 17.49
CA PHE A 200 -2.82 -15.05 16.28
C PHE A 200 -1.65 -15.88 15.71
N GLY A 201 -0.43 -15.75 16.25
CA GLY A 201 0.72 -16.58 15.86
C GLY A 201 1.64 -15.96 14.82
N PHE A 202 1.57 -14.65 14.60
CA PHE A 202 2.47 -13.93 13.69
C PHE A 202 3.80 -13.56 14.35
N ASP A 203 4.83 -13.40 13.49
CA ASP A 203 6.02 -12.60 13.76
C ASP A 203 5.65 -11.13 13.51
N VAL A 204 5.75 -10.29 14.55
CA VAL A 204 5.24 -8.91 14.49
C VAL A 204 6.39 -7.92 14.70
N VAL A 205 6.51 -6.99 13.77
CA VAL A 205 7.49 -5.90 13.82
C VAL A 205 6.78 -4.57 13.57
N THR A 206 7.06 -3.56 14.38
CA THR A 206 6.60 -2.19 14.15
C THR A 206 7.76 -1.35 13.59
N VAL A 207 7.47 -0.61 12.51
CA VAL A 207 8.43 0.28 11.83
C VAL A 207 7.74 1.62 11.59
N LYS A 208 8.48 2.73 11.68
CA LYS A 208 7.96 4.03 11.24
C LYS A 208 7.62 4.00 9.75
N GLY A 209 6.46 4.54 9.37
CA GLY A 209 5.97 4.50 7.99
C GLY A 209 6.89 5.17 6.98
N ASP A 210 7.71 6.14 7.43
CA ASP A 210 8.69 6.89 6.65
C ASP A 210 10.13 6.35 6.74
N ASP A 211 10.40 5.33 7.56
CA ASP A 211 11.73 4.74 7.73
C ASP A 211 12.02 3.69 6.64
N ILE A 212 12.49 4.16 5.50
CA ILE A 212 12.86 3.30 4.35
C ILE A 212 13.93 2.27 4.72
N GLU A 213 14.93 2.64 5.52
CA GLU A 213 16.00 1.71 5.93
C GLU A 213 15.45 0.62 6.86
N GLY A 214 14.63 1.01 7.83
CA GLY A 214 13.92 0.07 8.71
C GLY A 214 13.03 -0.88 7.91
N LEU A 215 12.26 -0.38 6.95
CA LEU A 215 11.44 -1.19 6.06
C LEU A 215 12.27 -2.19 5.24
N LEU A 216 13.37 -1.73 4.63
CA LEU A 216 14.28 -2.59 3.87
C LEU A 216 14.85 -3.72 4.73
N ASN A 217 15.27 -3.41 5.95
CA ASN A 217 15.87 -4.38 6.88
C ASN A 217 14.86 -5.46 7.30
N VAL A 218 13.59 -5.11 7.44
CA VAL A 218 12.53 -6.04 7.85
C VAL A 218 12.04 -6.89 6.67
N VAL A 219 11.92 -6.34 5.47
CA VAL A 219 11.17 -6.98 4.36
C VAL A 219 12.08 -7.67 3.34
N LYS A 220 13.33 -7.19 3.18
CA LYS A 220 14.27 -7.75 2.21
C LYS A 220 14.71 -9.20 2.52
N PRO A 221 14.93 -9.59 3.80
CA PRO A 221 15.26 -10.96 4.13
C PRO A 221 14.11 -11.92 3.81
N VAL A 222 14.43 -13.01 3.11
CA VAL A 222 13.48 -14.12 2.90
C VAL A 222 13.33 -14.88 4.22
N LEU A 223 12.11 -15.10 4.65
CA LEU A 223 11.85 -15.84 5.89
C LEU A 223 12.20 -17.33 5.72
N PRO A 224 12.80 -17.97 6.75
CA PRO A 224 13.02 -19.42 6.76
C PRO A 224 11.71 -20.20 6.62
N ALA A 225 11.81 -21.46 6.16
CA ALA A 225 10.63 -22.31 5.91
C ALA A 225 9.76 -22.54 7.17
N GLU A 226 10.40 -22.57 8.33
CA GLU A 226 9.74 -22.79 9.63
C GLU A 226 9.27 -21.49 10.30
N ALA A 227 9.56 -20.34 9.69
CA ALA A 227 9.18 -19.05 10.25
C ALA A 227 7.65 -18.89 10.31
N ARG A 228 7.20 -18.09 11.26
CA ARG A 228 5.82 -17.63 11.31
C ARG A 228 5.58 -16.63 10.18
N PRO A 229 4.33 -16.52 9.67
CA PRO A 229 3.99 -15.42 8.78
C PRO A 229 4.24 -14.07 9.47
N ARG A 230 4.60 -13.04 8.71
CA ARG A 230 5.00 -11.74 9.26
C ARG A 230 3.92 -10.70 9.08
N VAL A 231 3.71 -9.91 10.14
CA VAL A 231 2.98 -8.65 10.11
C VAL A 231 3.96 -7.52 10.40
N VAL A 232 3.96 -6.50 9.55
CA VAL A 232 4.69 -5.25 9.74
C VAL A 232 3.67 -4.15 10.01
N ILE A 233 3.68 -3.63 11.22
CA ILE A 233 2.84 -2.48 11.60
C ILE A 233 3.61 -1.21 11.19
N LEU A 234 3.04 -0.46 10.25
CA LEU A 234 3.57 0.81 9.79
C LEU A 234 3.04 1.91 10.72
N ASP A 235 3.84 2.38 11.65
CA ASP A 235 3.51 3.54 12.48
C ASP A 235 3.61 4.80 11.60
N SER A 236 2.54 5.11 10.89
CA SER A 236 2.42 6.16 9.90
C SER A 236 1.51 7.30 10.35
N ILE A 237 1.50 8.37 9.57
CA ILE A 237 0.58 9.50 9.68
C ILE A 237 -0.27 9.53 8.41
N LYS A 238 -1.59 9.72 8.55
CA LYS A 238 -2.46 9.86 7.40
C LYS A 238 -2.12 11.13 6.62
N GLY A 239 -1.78 10.99 5.33
CA GLY A 239 -1.26 12.10 4.54
C GLY A 239 0.25 12.28 4.59
N GLN A 240 0.99 11.31 5.14
CA GLN A 240 2.44 11.31 5.40
C GLN A 240 3.27 11.88 4.25
N GLY A 241 4.19 12.79 4.58
CA GLY A 241 5.08 13.48 3.64
C GLY A 241 4.42 14.63 2.87
N VAL A 242 3.18 15.04 3.25
CA VAL A 242 2.45 16.17 2.68
C VAL A 242 1.83 16.99 3.82
N ALA A 243 2.57 17.99 4.32
CA ALA A 243 2.24 18.72 5.55
C ALA A 243 0.80 19.25 5.59
N CYS A 244 0.28 19.76 4.47
CA CYS A 244 -1.10 20.25 4.41
C CYS A 244 -2.15 19.13 4.53
N LEU A 245 -1.82 17.87 4.20
CA LEU A 245 -2.71 16.73 4.38
C LEU A 245 -2.62 16.15 5.79
N GLU A 246 -1.42 16.12 6.37
CA GLU A 246 -1.17 15.63 7.74
C GLU A 246 -1.90 16.46 8.80
N GLN A 247 -2.10 17.76 8.52
CA GLN A 247 -2.76 18.70 9.42
C GLN A 247 -4.30 18.66 9.34
N LEU A 248 -4.87 17.96 8.35
CA LEU A 248 -6.31 17.84 8.22
C LEU A 248 -6.87 16.84 9.24
N SER A 249 -7.94 17.23 9.91
CA SER A 249 -8.69 16.31 10.79
C SER A 249 -9.30 15.12 10.03
N ASN A 250 -9.54 15.26 8.73
CA ASN A 250 -9.98 14.20 7.85
C ASN A 250 -9.40 14.41 6.44
N SER A 251 -8.43 13.59 6.07
CA SER A 251 -7.85 13.54 4.72
C SER A 251 -8.22 12.26 3.95
N HIS A 252 -9.24 11.50 4.40
CA HIS A 252 -9.60 10.22 3.81
C HIS A 252 -10.04 10.37 2.36
N HIS A 253 -11.10 11.15 2.11
CA HIS A 253 -11.57 11.46 0.77
C HIS A 253 -11.88 12.96 0.67
N LEU A 254 -11.07 13.68 -0.10
CA LEU A 254 -11.19 15.12 -0.27
C LEU A 254 -11.87 15.48 -1.59
N ARG A 255 -12.61 16.57 -1.57
CA ARG A 255 -12.98 17.37 -2.75
C ARG A 255 -12.23 18.68 -2.63
N LEU A 256 -11.39 18.98 -3.59
CA LEU A 256 -10.50 20.12 -3.51
C LEU A 256 -11.26 21.43 -3.75
N THR A 257 -11.00 22.42 -2.88
CA THR A 257 -11.24 23.83 -3.18
C THR A 257 -10.10 24.36 -4.06
N GLU A 258 -10.27 25.52 -4.67
CA GLU A 258 -9.20 26.14 -5.46
C GLU A 258 -7.97 26.48 -4.57
N GLU A 259 -8.18 26.90 -3.34
CA GLU A 259 -7.11 27.15 -2.35
C GLU A 259 -6.32 25.86 -2.05
N MET A 260 -7.01 24.75 -1.82
CA MET A 260 -6.35 23.45 -1.61
C MET A 260 -5.56 23.01 -2.83
N LYS A 261 -6.10 23.23 -4.04
CA LYS A 261 -5.38 22.96 -5.28
C LYS A 261 -4.09 23.75 -5.41
N GLU A 262 -4.14 25.05 -5.10
CA GLU A 262 -2.96 25.91 -5.13
C GLU A 262 -1.91 25.44 -4.14
N THR A 263 -2.30 25.11 -2.91
CA THR A 263 -1.42 24.57 -1.86
C THR A 263 -0.77 23.24 -2.30
N LEU A 264 -1.56 22.33 -2.86
CA LEU A 264 -1.02 21.05 -3.34
C LEU A 264 -0.10 21.22 -4.55
N ASN A 265 -0.41 22.13 -5.47
CA ASN A 265 0.46 22.44 -6.61
C ASN A 265 1.79 23.08 -6.14
N GLU A 266 1.77 23.90 -5.09
CA GLU A 266 2.99 24.42 -4.50
C GLU A 266 3.81 23.31 -3.85
N THR A 267 3.16 22.41 -3.10
CA THR A 267 3.82 21.23 -2.51
C THR A 267 4.46 20.34 -3.59
N ILE A 268 3.78 20.11 -4.70
CA ILE A 268 4.33 19.36 -5.85
C ILE A 268 5.59 20.03 -6.38
N ARG A 269 5.56 21.37 -6.62
CA ARG A 269 6.76 22.12 -7.07
C ARG A 269 7.93 22.02 -6.10
N GLN A 270 7.64 22.08 -4.79
CA GLN A 270 8.68 21.94 -3.75
C GLN A 270 9.29 20.53 -3.76
N LEU A 271 8.47 19.48 -3.87
CA LEU A 271 8.95 18.09 -3.98
C LEU A 271 9.77 17.87 -5.26
N GLU A 272 9.39 18.48 -6.37
CA GLU A 272 10.15 18.44 -7.64
C GLU A 272 11.49 19.15 -7.53
N ALA A 273 11.55 20.28 -6.81
CA ALA A 273 12.78 21.04 -6.62
C ALA A 273 13.80 20.33 -5.70
N MET A 274 13.38 19.32 -4.93
CA MET A 274 14.28 18.49 -4.10
C MET A 274 15.05 17.42 -4.91
N HIS A 275 14.92 17.40 -6.24
CA HIS A 275 15.57 16.41 -7.11
C HIS A 275 17.09 16.61 -7.29
N ASP A 276 17.67 17.67 -6.74
CA ASP A 276 19.08 17.95 -6.76
C ASP A 276 19.75 17.46 -5.44
#